data_4cba5b9428389e226cabfe87c7b9b8ec
#
_entry.id   4cba5b9428389e226cabfe87c7b9b8ec
#
_cell.length_a   1.000
_cell.length_b   1.000
_cell.length_c   1.000
_cell.angle_alpha   90.00
_cell.angle_beta   90.00
_cell.angle_gamma   90.00
#
_symmetry.space_group_name_H-M   'P 1'
#
loop_
_entity.id
_entity.type
_entity.pdbx_description
1 polymer ?
#
loop_
_entity_poly.entity_id
_entity_poly.type
_entity_poly.pdbx_seq_one_letter_code
_entity_poly.pdbx_strand_id
1 'polypeptide(L)'
;MEKDEKKLEELGISDNGKKKQFCPACHANRTNKADKSLSVDWDKCIAHCHYCGKSFFFGKTEKIGYEPQPKVVQPKAKGYKKLGKLTNEEPLDENMRKWFEGRGIPVEIAEAEGIIKVCRKMPQTGQIEKCIVFPYTVEGELVNRKCRDGAKNFMLESGAKLVPWRIDEIRERYECIITEGEMDALSFIVAGFKNVISVPNGAQKNLTYLDDFIETHFENKQCIFIATDTDAKGLELRAELVRRFGEEKCRIVTYGEGCKDANELLMSQGADALCQAVAEAQEIPLEGVFTASDVREELERLFEKGLQKGAVLKMGELDGLLSLEVGH
;
A
#
# COMPACT_ATOMS: atom_id res chain seq x y z
N MET A 1 9.91 -26.99 -21.74
CA MET A 1 11.18 -26.72 -21.01
C MET A 1 11.44 -27.92 -20.12
N GLU A 2 12.68 -28.38 -20.00
CA GLU A 2 12.98 -29.53 -19.16
C GLU A 2 13.13 -29.07 -17.70
N LYS A 3 12.47 -29.77 -16.76
CA LYS A 3 12.52 -29.46 -15.33
C LYS A 3 13.85 -29.89 -14.71
N ASP A 4 14.33 -29.15 -13.74
CA ASP A 4 15.49 -29.46 -12.92
C ASP A 4 15.04 -30.04 -11.58
N GLU A 5 15.22 -31.36 -11.39
CA GLU A 5 14.75 -32.08 -10.19
C GLU A 5 15.48 -31.63 -8.91
N LYS A 6 16.80 -31.33 -9.01
CA LYS A 6 17.55 -30.80 -7.86
C LYS A 6 17.01 -29.45 -7.41
N LYS A 7 16.71 -28.59 -8.36
CA LYS A 7 16.17 -27.26 -8.09
C LYS A 7 14.77 -27.30 -7.50
N LEU A 8 13.92 -28.27 -7.91
CA LEU A 8 12.62 -28.51 -7.28
C LEU A 8 12.75 -28.89 -5.81
N GLU A 9 13.70 -29.78 -5.49
CA GLU A 9 13.99 -30.21 -4.12
C GLU A 9 14.50 -29.04 -3.28
N GLU A 10 15.48 -28.27 -3.77
CA GLU A 10 16.02 -27.06 -3.10
C GLU A 10 14.93 -26.01 -2.84
N LEU A 11 14.01 -25.83 -3.79
CA LEU A 11 12.88 -24.91 -3.66
C LEU A 11 11.74 -25.44 -2.78
N GLY A 12 11.78 -26.72 -2.39
CA GLY A 12 10.71 -27.36 -1.59
C GLY A 12 9.39 -27.52 -2.34
N ILE A 13 9.44 -27.64 -3.67
CA ILE A 13 8.26 -27.85 -4.53
C ILE A 13 8.17 -29.33 -4.89
N SER A 14 7.06 -29.98 -4.49
CA SER A 14 6.88 -31.42 -4.75
C SER A 14 6.62 -31.70 -6.22
N ASP A 15 7.42 -32.59 -6.82
CA ASP A 15 7.21 -33.06 -8.19
C ASP A 15 6.11 -34.13 -8.24
N ASN A 16 4.87 -33.72 -8.14
CA ASN A 16 3.68 -34.56 -8.08
C ASN A 16 2.68 -34.31 -9.21
N GLY A 17 3.04 -33.47 -10.20
CA GLY A 17 2.20 -33.07 -11.32
C GLY A 17 0.97 -32.20 -10.95
N LYS A 18 0.75 -31.88 -9.68
CA LYS A 18 -0.39 -31.07 -9.24
C LYS A 18 -0.16 -29.60 -9.53
N LYS A 19 -1.15 -28.95 -10.14
CA LYS A 19 -1.13 -27.51 -10.45
C LYS A 19 -1.28 -26.59 -9.23
N LYS A 20 -1.73 -27.12 -8.08
CA LYS A 20 -1.90 -26.37 -6.84
C LYS A 20 -1.19 -27.06 -5.70
N GLN A 21 -0.27 -26.34 -5.04
CA GLN A 21 0.54 -26.86 -3.94
C GLN A 21 0.64 -25.85 -2.79
N PHE A 22 1.22 -26.25 -1.68
CA PHE A 22 1.59 -25.35 -0.60
C PHE A 22 2.83 -24.54 -0.98
N CYS A 23 2.83 -23.26 -0.64
CA CYS A 23 3.99 -22.42 -0.94
C CYS A 23 5.11 -22.69 0.09
N PRO A 24 6.32 -23.08 -0.34
CA PRO A 24 7.43 -23.35 0.58
C PRO A 24 7.87 -22.10 1.36
N ALA A 25 7.71 -20.91 0.77
CA ALA A 25 8.16 -19.69 1.38
C ALA A 25 7.22 -19.16 2.50
N CYS A 26 5.91 -19.41 2.43
CA CYS A 26 4.98 -18.76 3.36
C CYS A 26 3.98 -19.71 4.03
N HIS A 27 3.86 -20.96 3.61
CA HIS A 27 2.88 -21.90 4.14
C HIS A 27 3.05 -22.16 5.65
N ALA A 28 4.30 -22.26 6.14
CA ALA A 28 4.61 -22.50 7.55
C ALA A 28 4.06 -21.39 8.48
N ASN A 29 4.01 -20.15 8.00
CA ASN A 29 3.63 -18.97 8.79
C ASN A 29 2.17 -18.55 8.61
N ARG A 30 1.33 -19.38 7.94
CA ARG A 30 -0.07 -19.07 7.69
C ARG A 30 -0.98 -19.58 8.79
N THR A 31 -2.07 -18.86 9.03
CA THR A 31 -3.18 -19.31 9.86
C THR A 31 -3.99 -20.43 9.20
N ASN A 32 -4.28 -20.30 7.90
CA ASN A 32 -4.96 -21.36 7.14
C ASN A 32 -3.95 -22.33 6.53
N LYS A 33 -3.75 -23.48 7.18
CA LYS A 33 -2.84 -24.55 6.74
C LYS A 33 -3.37 -25.40 5.57
N ALA A 34 -4.66 -25.29 5.23
CA ALA A 34 -5.26 -26.02 4.12
C ALA A 34 -5.12 -25.31 2.76
N ASP A 35 -4.73 -24.04 2.75
CA ASP A 35 -4.66 -23.20 1.55
C ASP A 35 -3.45 -23.54 0.66
N LYS A 36 -3.75 -23.99 -0.56
CA LYS A 36 -2.78 -24.33 -1.63
C LYS A 36 -2.67 -23.16 -2.62
N SER A 37 -2.06 -22.08 -2.20
CA SER A 37 -1.94 -20.85 -2.98
C SER A 37 -0.80 -20.83 -4.00
N LEU A 38 0.10 -21.83 -4.01
CA LEU A 38 1.13 -21.97 -5.04
C LEU A 38 0.54 -22.59 -6.29
N SER A 39 0.50 -21.84 -7.39
CA SER A 39 0.18 -22.36 -8.72
C SER A 39 1.45 -22.79 -9.42
N VAL A 40 1.49 -24.04 -9.94
CA VAL A 40 2.65 -24.61 -10.64
C VAL A 40 2.29 -24.84 -12.10
N ASP A 41 3.07 -24.25 -12.99
CA ASP A 41 3.03 -24.49 -14.44
C ASP A 41 4.23 -25.39 -14.80
N TRP A 42 3.95 -26.67 -14.98
CA TRP A 42 4.96 -27.68 -15.23
C TRP A 42 5.58 -27.55 -16.63
N ASP A 43 4.83 -27.06 -17.61
CA ASP A 43 5.29 -26.88 -18.98
C ASP A 43 6.31 -25.75 -19.11
N LYS A 44 6.12 -24.72 -18.30
CA LYS A 44 7.01 -23.55 -18.24
C LYS A 44 8.07 -23.65 -17.14
N CYS A 45 8.00 -24.66 -16.29
CA CYS A 45 8.89 -24.85 -15.12
C CYS A 45 8.89 -23.64 -14.18
N ILE A 46 7.72 -23.04 -13.94
CA ILE A 46 7.53 -21.90 -13.02
C ILE A 46 6.44 -22.20 -12.00
N ALA A 47 6.58 -21.61 -10.81
CA ALA A 47 5.51 -21.61 -9.83
C ALA A 47 5.35 -20.20 -9.26
N HIS A 48 4.10 -19.81 -8.98
CA HIS A 48 3.77 -18.50 -8.41
C HIS A 48 2.82 -18.66 -7.23
N CYS A 49 3.15 -17.99 -6.12
CA CYS A 49 2.31 -17.98 -4.93
C CYS A 49 1.40 -16.76 -4.91
N HIS A 50 0.09 -16.97 -5.04
CA HIS A 50 -0.91 -15.90 -5.01
C HIS A 50 -1.12 -15.27 -3.62
N TYR A 51 -0.49 -15.82 -2.57
CA TYR A 51 -0.58 -15.26 -1.23
C TYR A 51 0.59 -14.33 -0.90
N CYS A 52 1.85 -14.77 -1.13
CA CYS A 52 3.04 -13.98 -0.81
C CYS A 52 3.73 -13.36 -2.04
N GLY A 53 3.17 -13.53 -3.24
CA GLY A 53 3.70 -12.98 -4.48
C GLY A 53 4.98 -13.64 -5.00
N LYS A 54 5.63 -14.53 -4.23
CA LYS A 54 6.89 -15.15 -4.66
C LYS A 54 6.70 -16.06 -5.88
N SER A 55 7.62 -15.92 -6.84
CA SER A 55 7.75 -16.78 -8.00
C SER A 55 9.00 -17.65 -7.88
N PHE A 56 8.91 -18.87 -8.40
CA PHE A 56 9.99 -19.85 -8.38
C PHE A 56 10.19 -20.37 -9.79
N PHE A 57 11.45 -20.47 -10.24
CA PHE A 57 11.82 -21.04 -11.52
C PHE A 57 12.65 -22.31 -11.30
N PHE A 58 12.19 -23.41 -11.88
CA PHE A 58 12.81 -24.75 -11.74
C PHE A 58 13.12 -25.44 -13.09
N GLY A 59 13.29 -24.66 -14.16
CA GLY A 59 13.77 -25.19 -15.44
C GLY A 59 15.29 -25.33 -15.47
N LYS A 60 15.79 -26.28 -16.24
CA LYS A 60 17.22 -26.37 -16.59
C LYS A 60 17.62 -25.13 -17.38
N THR A 61 18.65 -24.43 -16.93
CA THR A 61 19.23 -23.27 -17.63
C THR A 61 20.47 -23.77 -18.40
N GLU A 62 20.34 -23.97 -19.69
CA GLU A 62 21.51 -23.85 -20.56
C GLU A 62 21.88 -22.36 -20.61
N LYS A 63 23.16 -22.04 -20.45
CA LYS A 63 23.68 -20.67 -20.46
C LYS A 63 23.53 -20.04 -21.85
N ILE A 64 22.34 -19.57 -22.16
CA ILE A 64 22.09 -18.65 -23.27
C ILE A 64 21.49 -17.40 -22.60
N GLY A 65 22.18 -16.26 -22.74
CA GLY A 65 21.74 -15.00 -22.21
C GLY A 65 20.41 -14.56 -22.82
N TYR A 66 19.34 -14.94 -22.18
CA TYR A 66 17.99 -14.51 -22.47
C TYR A 66 17.39 -13.94 -21.18
N GLU A 67 17.26 -12.63 -21.13
CA GLU A 67 16.37 -12.01 -20.15
C GLU A 67 14.94 -12.30 -20.60
N PRO A 68 14.13 -13.06 -19.81
CA PRO A 68 12.74 -13.28 -20.16
C PRO A 68 11.96 -11.97 -19.99
N GLN A 69 11.58 -11.36 -21.09
CA GLN A 69 10.54 -10.33 -21.04
C GLN A 69 9.27 -10.96 -20.44
N PRO A 70 8.66 -10.36 -19.40
CA PRO A 70 7.42 -10.86 -18.83
C PRO A 70 6.35 -10.81 -19.93
N LYS A 71 5.86 -11.99 -20.34
CA LYS A 71 4.63 -12.03 -21.14
C LYS A 71 3.51 -11.50 -20.25
N VAL A 72 3.00 -10.34 -20.60
CA VAL A 72 1.78 -9.77 -20.04
C VAL A 72 0.67 -10.82 -20.22
N VAL A 73 0.38 -11.56 -19.15
CA VAL A 73 -0.87 -12.32 -19.08
C VAL A 73 -1.95 -11.29 -18.83
N GLN A 74 -2.61 -10.85 -19.89
CA GLN A 74 -3.80 -10.01 -19.73
C GLN A 74 -4.77 -10.78 -18.82
N PRO A 75 -5.13 -10.23 -17.66
CA PRO A 75 -6.14 -10.85 -16.82
C PRO A 75 -7.42 -10.94 -17.64
N LYS A 76 -8.05 -12.12 -17.68
CA LYS A 76 -9.39 -12.26 -18.28
C LYS A 76 -10.25 -11.18 -17.63
N ALA A 77 -10.76 -10.25 -18.45
CA ALA A 77 -11.58 -9.15 -17.99
C ALA A 77 -12.71 -9.74 -17.12
N LYS A 78 -12.63 -9.50 -15.80
CA LYS A 78 -13.77 -9.77 -14.92
C LYS A 78 -14.86 -8.84 -15.40
N GLY A 79 -15.99 -9.38 -15.87
CA GLY A 79 -17.13 -8.57 -16.26
C GLY A 79 -17.67 -7.83 -15.04
N TYR A 80 -17.26 -6.59 -14.84
CA TYR A 80 -17.80 -5.72 -13.80
C TYR A 80 -19.14 -5.13 -14.26
N LYS A 81 -20.04 -4.90 -13.31
CA LYS A 81 -21.32 -4.23 -13.56
C LYS A 81 -21.04 -2.79 -14.05
N LYS A 82 -21.50 -2.44 -15.26
CA LYS A 82 -21.51 -1.06 -15.72
C LYS A 82 -22.56 -0.27 -14.94
N LEU A 83 -22.16 0.88 -14.42
CA LEU A 83 -23.04 1.75 -13.66
C LEU A 83 -23.72 2.77 -14.58
N GLY A 84 -25.05 2.83 -14.50
CA GLY A 84 -25.85 3.92 -15.09
C GLY A 84 -25.92 5.13 -14.15
N LYS A 85 -26.46 6.25 -14.64
CA LYS A 85 -26.84 7.39 -13.78
C LYS A 85 -27.92 6.95 -12.78
N LEU A 86 -27.86 7.48 -11.57
CA LEU A 86 -28.94 7.31 -10.59
C LEU A 86 -30.09 8.26 -10.98
N THR A 87 -31.33 7.81 -10.77
CA THR A 87 -32.51 8.59 -11.15
C THR A 87 -32.80 9.76 -10.22
N ASN A 88 -32.12 9.84 -9.07
CA ASN A 88 -32.32 10.81 -8.00
C ASN A 88 -31.03 11.48 -7.56
N GLU A 89 -30.12 11.75 -8.51
CA GLU A 89 -28.91 12.55 -8.27
C GLU A 89 -29.31 14.02 -8.10
N GLU A 90 -28.91 14.60 -6.98
CA GLU A 90 -29.18 15.99 -6.64
C GLU A 90 -27.88 16.66 -6.10
N PRO A 91 -27.76 17.98 -6.20
CA PRO A 91 -26.71 18.72 -5.50
C PRO A 91 -26.75 18.46 -4.00
N LEU A 92 -25.62 18.69 -3.31
CA LEU A 92 -25.56 18.63 -1.85
C LEU A 92 -26.59 19.58 -1.23
N ASP A 93 -27.41 19.09 -0.28
CA ASP A 93 -28.34 19.92 0.44
C ASP A 93 -27.63 20.73 1.54
N GLU A 94 -28.31 21.71 2.10
CA GLU A 94 -27.77 22.67 3.07
C GLU A 94 -27.13 21.98 4.30
N ASN A 95 -27.69 20.87 4.76
CA ASN A 95 -27.12 20.12 5.90
C ASN A 95 -25.81 19.41 5.52
N MET A 96 -25.73 18.87 4.30
CA MET A 96 -24.51 18.24 3.78
C MET A 96 -23.42 19.28 3.53
N ARG A 97 -23.77 20.46 3.00
CA ARG A 97 -22.85 21.60 2.83
C ARG A 97 -22.25 22.00 4.17
N LYS A 98 -23.09 22.25 5.19
CA LYS A 98 -22.65 22.57 6.56
C LYS A 98 -21.82 21.45 7.17
N TRP A 99 -22.09 20.19 6.82
CA TRP A 99 -21.30 19.07 7.31
C TRP A 99 -19.88 19.07 6.74
N PHE A 100 -19.69 19.39 5.45
CA PHE A 100 -18.37 19.54 4.85
C PHE A 100 -17.63 20.75 5.43
N GLU A 101 -18.28 21.91 5.50
CA GLU A 101 -17.72 23.13 6.11
C GLU A 101 -17.32 22.89 7.56
N GLY A 102 -18.17 22.21 8.34
CA GLY A 102 -17.88 21.83 9.71
C GLY A 102 -16.71 20.86 9.87
N ARG A 103 -16.19 20.31 8.75
CA ARG A 103 -14.98 19.49 8.66
C ARG A 103 -13.82 20.20 7.98
N GLY A 104 -13.91 21.52 7.81
CA GLY A 104 -12.87 22.31 7.16
C GLY A 104 -12.75 22.08 5.65
N ILE A 105 -13.74 21.42 5.03
CA ILE A 105 -13.76 21.16 3.59
C ILE A 105 -14.69 22.19 2.92
N PRO A 106 -14.17 23.14 2.12
CA PRO A 106 -15.01 24.01 1.29
C PRO A 106 -15.91 23.19 0.38
N VAL A 107 -17.19 23.59 0.30
CA VAL A 107 -18.19 22.83 -0.48
C VAL A 107 -17.81 22.76 -1.95
N GLU A 108 -17.19 23.81 -2.48
CA GLU A 108 -16.73 23.90 -3.86
C GLU A 108 -15.72 22.79 -4.19
N ILE A 109 -14.88 22.40 -3.23
CA ILE A 109 -13.94 21.29 -3.38
C ILE A 109 -14.72 19.96 -3.48
N ALA A 110 -15.67 19.73 -2.59
CA ALA A 110 -16.49 18.52 -2.63
C ALA A 110 -17.30 18.43 -3.94
N GLU A 111 -17.87 19.53 -4.39
CA GLU A 111 -18.62 19.58 -5.65
C GLU A 111 -17.73 19.40 -6.89
N ALA A 112 -16.52 19.97 -6.88
CA ALA A 112 -15.52 19.78 -7.94
C ALA A 112 -15.09 18.31 -8.10
N GLU A 113 -15.08 17.55 -6.99
CA GLU A 113 -14.81 16.09 -7.00
C GLU A 113 -16.07 15.27 -7.42
N GLY A 114 -17.14 15.91 -7.85
CA GLY A 114 -18.37 15.26 -8.31
C GLY A 114 -19.18 14.62 -7.18
N ILE A 115 -18.98 15.06 -5.95
CA ILE A 115 -19.72 14.55 -4.79
C ILE A 115 -21.13 15.10 -4.81
N ILE A 116 -22.11 14.22 -4.72
CA ILE A 116 -23.55 14.55 -4.85
C ILE A 116 -24.37 13.93 -3.72
N LYS A 117 -25.63 14.32 -3.65
CA LYS A 117 -26.64 13.71 -2.78
C LYS A 117 -27.50 12.73 -3.56
N VAL A 118 -27.83 11.61 -2.91
CA VAL A 118 -28.90 10.69 -3.35
C VAL A 118 -29.70 10.18 -2.17
N CYS A 119 -30.93 9.72 -2.43
CA CYS A 119 -31.69 8.94 -1.46
C CYS A 119 -31.60 7.46 -1.85
N ARG A 120 -31.04 6.61 -0.95
CA ARG A 120 -30.85 5.18 -1.22
C ARG A 120 -31.18 4.33 -0.01
N LYS A 121 -31.65 3.11 -0.30
CA LYS A 121 -31.83 2.09 0.75
C LYS A 121 -30.46 1.62 1.23
N MET A 122 -30.18 1.84 2.50
CA MET A 122 -28.94 1.41 3.13
C MET A 122 -29.09 0.00 3.69
N PRO A 123 -28.16 -0.93 3.41
CA PRO A 123 -28.25 -2.31 3.89
C PRO A 123 -28.27 -2.43 5.43
N GLN A 124 -27.57 -1.51 6.11
CA GLN A 124 -27.41 -1.53 7.56
C GLN A 124 -28.71 -1.17 8.30
N THR A 125 -29.51 -0.22 7.76
CA THR A 125 -30.75 0.24 8.37
C THR A 125 -31.99 -0.38 7.72
N GLY A 126 -31.86 -0.86 6.48
CA GLY A 126 -33.00 -1.31 5.66
C GLY A 126 -33.92 -0.18 5.21
N GLN A 127 -33.59 1.10 5.53
CA GLN A 127 -34.38 2.28 5.22
C GLN A 127 -33.78 3.06 4.04
N ILE A 128 -34.59 3.95 3.45
CA ILE A 128 -34.12 4.93 2.45
C ILE A 128 -33.54 6.10 3.23
N GLU A 129 -32.22 6.30 3.09
CA GLU A 129 -31.48 7.36 3.75
C GLU A 129 -30.97 8.38 2.72
N LYS A 130 -30.80 9.62 3.17
CA LYS A 130 -30.07 10.64 2.42
C LYS A 130 -28.58 10.34 2.53
N CYS A 131 -27.92 10.15 1.39
CA CYS A 131 -26.52 9.76 1.32
C CYS A 131 -25.70 10.78 0.53
N ILE A 132 -24.49 11.05 1.01
CA ILE A 132 -23.41 11.63 0.24
C ILE A 132 -22.83 10.53 -0.63
N VAL A 133 -22.58 10.81 -1.91
CA VAL A 133 -22.01 9.84 -2.86
C VAL A 133 -20.69 10.34 -3.38
N PHE A 134 -19.66 9.53 -3.18
CA PHE A 134 -18.33 9.72 -3.76
C PHE A 134 -18.26 8.92 -5.07
N PRO A 135 -18.03 9.56 -6.23
CA PRO A 135 -17.86 8.84 -7.49
C PRO A 135 -16.43 8.28 -7.59
N TYR A 136 -16.32 7.05 -8.07
CA TYR A 136 -15.05 6.39 -8.33
C TYR A 136 -14.89 6.22 -9.83
N THR A 137 -13.91 6.86 -10.41
CA THR A 137 -13.65 6.86 -11.86
C THR A 137 -12.33 6.18 -12.21
N VAL A 138 -12.25 5.63 -13.40
CA VAL A 138 -11.03 5.16 -14.03
C VAL A 138 -11.07 5.63 -15.48
N GLU A 139 -10.04 6.36 -15.91
CA GLU A 139 -9.97 6.99 -17.24
C GLU A 139 -11.20 7.87 -17.53
N GLY A 140 -11.70 8.57 -16.50
CA GLY A 140 -12.87 9.42 -16.55
C GLY A 140 -14.20 8.67 -16.58
N GLU A 141 -14.23 7.35 -16.67
CA GLU A 141 -15.45 6.56 -16.62
C GLU A 141 -15.84 6.19 -15.18
N LEU A 142 -17.11 6.35 -14.83
CA LEU A 142 -17.64 5.97 -13.52
C LEU A 142 -17.68 4.45 -13.40
N VAL A 143 -16.87 3.89 -12.49
CA VAL A 143 -16.74 2.44 -12.27
C VAL A 143 -17.31 1.97 -10.95
N ASN A 144 -17.40 2.86 -9.92
CA ASN A 144 -18.03 2.57 -8.64
C ASN A 144 -18.59 3.83 -7.99
N ARG A 145 -19.36 3.67 -6.93
CA ARG A 145 -19.86 4.74 -6.07
C ARG A 145 -19.83 4.27 -4.63
N LYS A 146 -19.39 5.15 -3.75
CA LYS A 146 -19.49 4.93 -2.30
C LYS A 146 -20.52 5.89 -1.72
N CYS A 147 -21.58 5.33 -1.17
CA CYS A 147 -22.62 6.07 -0.48
C CYS A 147 -22.32 6.10 1.02
N ARG A 148 -22.51 7.25 1.64
CA ARG A 148 -22.40 7.47 3.08
C ARG A 148 -23.63 8.16 3.60
N ASP A 149 -24.33 7.56 4.57
CA ASP A 149 -25.47 8.19 5.25
C ASP A 149 -25.07 9.04 6.45
N GLY A 150 -26.04 9.69 7.08
CA GLY A 150 -25.82 10.55 8.25
C GLY A 150 -25.36 9.77 9.50
N ALA A 151 -25.66 8.48 9.61
CA ALA A 151 -25.25 7.60 10.70
C ALA A 151 -23.86 6.96 10.49
N LYS A 152 -23.11 7.41 9.44
CA LYS A 152 -21.79 6.89 9.09
C LYS A 152 -21.80 5.43 8.60
N ASN A 153 -22.92 4.98 8.03
CA ASN A 153 -22.95 3.72 7.29
C ASN A 153 -22.45 3.94 5.85
N PHE A 154 -21.75 2.96 5.32
CA PHE A 154 -21.16 3.01 3.99
C PHE A 154 -21.67 1.87 3.11
N MET A 155 -21.81 2.14 1.81
CA MET A 155 -22.18 1.15 0.81
C MET A 155 -21.47 1.44 -0.50
N LEU A 156 -20.79 0.44 -1.05
CA LEU A 156 -20.29 0.43 -2.43
C LEU A 156 -21.28 -0.33 -3.34
N GLU A 157 -21.24 -0.04 -4.64
CA GLU A 157 -22.08 -0.75 -5.61
C GLU A 157 -21.65 -2.22 -5.72
N SER A 158 -22.61 -3.12 -5.45
CA SER A 158 -22.35 -4.56 -5.56
C SER A 158 -22.07 -4.98 -7.00
N GLY A 159 -20.99 -5.76 -7.21
CA GLY A 159 -20.55 -6.23 -8.51
C GLY A 159 -19.84 -5.19 -9.38
N ALA A 160 -19.67 -3.95 -8.88
CA ALA A 160 -18.87 -2.92 -9.52
C ALA A 160 -17.35 -3.13 -9.30
N LYS A 161 -16.52 -2.51 -10.12
CA LYS A 161 -15.05 -2.58 -9.98
C LYS A 161 -14.64 -1.86 -8.69
N LEU A 162 -13.84 -2.52 -7.86
CA LEU A 162 -13.24 -1.89 -6.69
C LEU A 162 -11.94 -1.21 -7.12
N VAL A 163 -11.84 0.09 -6.89
CA VAL A 163 -10.69 0.91 -7.27
C VAL A 163 -10.42 1.95 -6.18
N PRO A 164 -9.20 2.49 -6.06
CA PRO A 164 -8.96 3.66 -5.21
C PRO A 164 -9.77 4.86 -5.69
N TRP A 165 -10.23 5.68 -4.76
CA TRP A 165 -10.84 6.96 -5.10
C TRP A 165 -9.80 7.91 -5.67
N ARG A 166 -10.12 8.59 -6.79
CA ARG A 166 -9.23 9.51 -7.53
C ARG A 166 -7.98 8.84 -8.12
N ILE A 167 -8.05 7.57 -8.48
CA ILE A 167 -6.87 6.84 -9.00
C ILE A 167 -6.23 7.51 -10.23
N ASP A 168 -7.04 8.16 -11.07
CA ASP A 168 -6.55 8.84 -12.29
C ASP A 168 -5.61 10.01 -11.97
N GLU A 169 -5.77 10.65 -10.82
CA GLU A 169 -5.01 11.85 -10.43
C GLU A 169 -3.53 11.59 -10.16
N ILE A 170 -3.16 10.33 -9.96
CA ILE A 170 -1.76 9.97 -9.68
C ILE A 170 -1.03 9.43 -10.91
N ARG A 171 -1.72 9.15 -12.01
CA ARG A 171 -1.15 8.44 -13.17
C ARG A 171 0.13 9.09 -13.70
N GLU A 172 0.09 10.40 -13.97
CA GLU A 172 1.19 11.15 -14.56
C GLU A 172 2.08 11.86 -13.51
N ARG A 173 2.00 11.43 -12.24
CA ARG A 173 2.75 12.03 -11.15
C ARG A 173 3.86 11.10 -10.67
N TYR A 174 4.99 11.65 -10.26
CA TYR A 174 6.09 10.88 -9.66
C TYR A 174 5.89 10.62 -8.16
N GLU A 175 4.96 11.32 -7.53
CA GLU A 175 4.63 11.20 -6.12
C GLU A 175 3.12 11.06 -5.95
N CYS A 176 2.70 10.37 -4.89
CA CYS A 176 1.29 10.32 -4.51
C CYS A 176 1.14 10.20 -3.00
N ILE A 177 -0.04 10.61 -2.51
CA ILE A 177 -0.48 10.43 -1.13
C ILE A 177 -1.60 9.39 -1.12
N ILE A 178 -1.49 8.40 -0.24
CA ILE A 178 -2.52 7.36 -0.05
C ILE A 178 -3.13 7.53 1.34
N THR A 179 -4.43 7.81 1.40
CA THR A 179 -5.20 7.96 2.64
C THR A 179 -6.13 6.78 2.88
N GLU A 180 -6.64 6.65 4.12
CA GLU A 180 -7.61 5.63 4.47
C GLU A 180 -9.03 5.96 3.99
N GLY A 181 -9.42 7.23 4.04
CA GLY A 181 -10.75 7.70 3.73
C GLY A 181 -10.81 8.87 2.75
N GLU A 182 -11.99 9.06 2.13
CA GLU A 182 -12.23 10.17 1.19
C GLU A 182 -12.15 11.54 1.89
N MET A 183 -12.52 11.60 3.18
CA MET A 183 -12.44 12.85 3.95
C MET A 183 -11.00 13.29 4.20
N ASP A 184 -10.10 12.33 4.45
CA ASP A 184 -8.69 12.59 4.59
C ASP A 184 -8.08 13.03 3.26
N ALA A 185 -8.46 12.37 2.16
CA ALA A 185 -8.05 12.81 0.84
C ALA A 185 -8.54 14.22 0.51
N LEU A 186 -9.79 14.57 0.83
CA LEU A 186 -10.32 15.93 0.69
C LEU A 186 -9.54 16.93 1.54
N SER A 187 -9.10 16.55 2.74
CA SER A 187 -8.28 17.41 3.61
C SER A 187 -6.93 17.76 2.96
N PHE A 188 -6.27 16.80 2.33
CA PHE A 188 -5.06 17.08 1.54
C PHE A 188 -5.36 17.91 0.30
N ILE A 189 -6.52 17.75 -0.36
CA ILE A 189 -6.92 18.60 -1.47
C ILE A 189 -7.10 20.06 -1.02
N VAL A 190 -7.71 20.28 0.14
CA VAL A 190 -7.80 21.63 0.76
C VAL A 190 -6.41 22.21 0.99
N ALA A 191 -5.42 21.39 1.39
CA ALA A 191 -4.03 21.80 1.54
C ALA A 191 -3.28 21.99 0.20
N GLY A 192 -3.95 21.81 -0.95
CA GLY A 192 -3.39 22.05 -2.28
C GLY A 192 -2.80 20.84 -2.99
N PHE A 193 -2.80 19.66 -2.36
CA PHE A 193 -2.31 18.43 -2.99
C PHE A 193 -3.32 17.88 -4.01
N LYS A 194 -2.89 17.65 -5.24
CA LYS A 194 -3.73 17.09 -6.31
C LYS A 194 -3.53 15.58 -6.49
N ASN A 195 -2.37 15.07 -6.11
CA ASN A 195 -1.92 13.69 -6.26
C ASN A 195 -2.31 12.80 -5.07
N VAL A 196 -3.55 12.90 -4.64
CA VAL A 196 -4.09 12.18 -3.47
C VAL A 196 -5.13 11.18 -3.91
N ILE A 197 -5.05 9.97 -3.36
CA ILE A 197 -6.04 8.90 -3.50
C ILE A 197 -6.45 8.38 -2.13
N SER A 198 -7.63 7.75 -2.04
CA SER A 198 -7.98 6.98 -0.85
C SER A 198 -8.31 5.53 -1.16
N VAL A 199 -8.08 4.64 -0.20
CA VAL A 199 -8.51 3.24 -0.32
C VAL A 199 -10.04 3.14 -0.21
N PRO A 200 -10.70 2.27 -1.00
CA PRO A 200 -12.16 2.29 -1.12
C PRO A 200 -12.89 1.74 0.10
N ASN A 201 -12.30 0.80 0.83
CA ASN A 201 -12.96 0.04 1.90
C ASN A 201 -12.41 0.35 3.30
N GLY A 202 -11.71 1.48 3.49
CA GLY A 202 -10.99 1.76 4.73
C GLY A 202 -9.84 0.76 4.97
N ALA A 203 -9.41 0.64 6.21
CA ALA A 203 -8.27 -0.19 6.60
C ALA A 203 -8.53 -1.70 6.46
N GLN A 204 -8.44 -2.22 5.25
CA GLN A 204 -8.53 -3.65 4.96
C GLN A 204 -7.18 -4.19 4.45
N LYS A 205 -6.83 -5.42 4.87
CA LYS A 205 -5.59 -6.10 4.43
C LYS A 205 -5.62 -6.57 2.98
N ASN A 206 -6.80 -6.73 2.38
CA ASN A 206 -6.92 -7.17 0.99
C ASN A 206 -6.89 -5.97 0.04
N LEU A 207 -5.73 -5.69 -0.50
CA LEU A 207 -5.48 -4.60 -1.45
C LEU A 207 -5.30 -5.11 -2.89
N THR A 208 -5.84 -6.28 -3.24
CA THR A 208 -5.68 -6.87 -4.59
C THR A 208 -6.29 -6.02 -5.71
N TYR A 209 -7.18 -5.09 -5.39
CA TYR A 209 -7.71 -4.12 -6.35
C TYR A 209 -6.63 -3.13 -6.85
N LEU A 210 -5.52 -2.98 -6.12
CA LEU A 210 -4.37 -2.17 -6.56
C LEU A 210 -3.55 -2.87 -7.66
N ASP A 211 -3.66 -4.20 -7.79
CA ASP A 211 -2.85 -4.97 -8.76
C ASP A 211 -3.10 -4.53 -10.22
N ASP A 212 -4.34 -4.10 -10.53
CA ASP A 212 -4.71 -3.58 -11.84
C ASP A 212 -4.01 -2.26 -12.19
N PHE A 213 -3.44 -1.56 -11.20
CA PHE A 213 -2.88 -0.21 -11.33
C PHE A 213 -1.36 -0.14 -11.12
N ILE A 214 -0.71 -1.24 -10.72
CA ILE A 214 0.73 -1.23 -10.40
C ILE A 214 1.54 -0.70 -11.58
N GLU A 215 1.41 -1.30 -12.76
CA GLU A 215 2.19 -0.94 -13.94
C GLU A 215 1.89 0.46 -14.47
N THR A 216 0.62 0.90 -14.37
CA THR A 216 0.16 2.12 -15.02
C THR A 216 0.16 3.35 -14.13
N HIS A 217 0.08 3.17 -12.79
CA HIS A 217 -0.08 4.28 -11.84
C HIS A 217 0.99 4.30 -10.74
N PHE A 218 1.62 3.16 -10.40
CA PHE A 218 2.54 3.08 -9.28
C PHE A 218 3.99 2.78 -9.65
N GLU A 219 4.25 2.16 -10.79
CA GLU A 219 5.62 1.76 -11.19
C GLU A 219 6.56 2.96 -11.29
N ASN A 220 6.10 4.08 -11.85
CA ASN A 220 6.86 5.29 -12.03
C ASN A 220 7.00 6.16 -10.77
N LYS A 221 6.39 5.76 -9.63
CA LYS A 221 6.46 6.54 -8.40
C LYS A 221 7.86 6.53 -7.80
N GLN A 222 8.36 7.72 -7.52
CA GLN A 222 9.60 7.95 -6.77
C GLN A 222 9.32 8.03 -5.27
N CYS A 223 8.14 8.54 -4.88
CA CYS A 223 7.73 8.63 -3.50
C CYS A 223 6.22 8.35 -3.35
N ILE A 224 5.87 7.57 -2.33
CA ILE A 224 4.49 7.25 -1.95
C ILE A 224 4.32 7.63 -0.47
N PHE A 225 3.60 8.71 -0.22
CA PHE A 225 3.27 9.15 1.13
C PHE A 225 2.10 8.33 1.67
N ILE A 226 2.34 7.59 2.73
CA ILE A 226 1.33 6.77 3.39
C ILE A 226 0.73 7.58 4.54
N ALA A 227 -0.50 8.04 4.34
CA ALA A 227 -1.22 8.95 5.22
C ALA A 227 -2.49 8.28 5.78
N THR A 228 -2.30 7.13 6.45
CA THR A 228 -3.38 6.36 7.10
C THR A 228 -3.63 6.86 8.51
N ASP A 229 -4.77 6.46 9.10
CA ASP A 229 -5.09 6.72 10.49
C ASP A 229 -4.01 6.14 11.43
N THR A 230 -3.88 6.71 12.62
CA THR A 230 -2.90 6.25 13.62
C THR A 230 -3.45 5.16 14.53
N ASP A 231 -4.68 4.71 14.33
CA ASP A 231 -5.28 3.60 15.07
C ASP A 231 -4.73 2.24 14.61
N ALA A 232 -5.08 1.16 15.33
CA ALA A 232 -4.57 -0.18 15.05
C ALA A 232 -4.87 -0.65 13.62
N LYS A 233 -6.02 -0.27 13.05
CA LYS A 233 -6.41 -0.66 11.69
C LYS A 233 -5.66 0.16 10.64
N GLY A 234 -5.49 1.46 10.85
CA GLY A 234 -4.66 2.30 9.99
C GLY A 234 -3.20 1.86 9.97
N LEU A 235 -2.64 1.42 11.12
CA LEU A 235 -1.31 0.82 11.18
C LEU A 235 -1.20 -0.51 10.40
N GLU A 236 -2.23 -1.35 10.44
CA GLU A 236 -2.28 -2.58 9.62
C GLU A 236 -2.34 -2.27 8.12
N LEU A 237 -3.14 -1.29 7.71
CA LEU A 237 -3.20 -0.81 6.32
C LEU A 237 -1.85 -0.25 5.88
N ARG A 238 -1.22 0.59 6.72
CA ARG A 238 0.12 1.15 6.49
C ARG A 238 1.14 0.05 6.19
N ALA A 239 1.22 -0.95 7.06
CA ALA A 239 2.14 -2.07 6.90
C ALA A 239 1.92 -2.84 5.59
N GLU A 240 0.66 -3.05 5.19
CA GLU A 240 0.35 -3.74 3.94
C GLU A 240 0.67 -2.89 2.70
N LEU A 241 0.45 -1.56 2.74
CA LEU A 241 0.85 -0.65 1.66
C LEU A 241 2.37 -0.61 1.49
N VAL A 242 3.11 -0.47 2.60
CA VAL A 242 4.58 -0.50 2.62
C VAL A 242 5.10 -1.82 2.05
N ARG A 243 4.56 -2.96 2.53
CA ARG A 243 4.92 -4.28 2.02
C ARG A 243 4.71 -4.41 0.50
N ARG A 244 3.68 -3.75 -0.04
CA ARG A 244 3.30 -3.83 -1.46
C ARG A 244 4.16 -2.95 -2.36
N PHE A 245 4.46 -1.73 -1.93
CA PHE A 245 5.16 -0.73 -2.74
C PHE A 245 6.67 -0.69 -2.52
N GLY A 246 7.15 -1.25 -1.41
CA GLY A 246 8.54 -1.22 -0.99
C GLY A 246 8.84 -0.09 0.01
N GLU A 247 9.68 -0.39 0.98
CA GLU A 247 10.09 0.56 2.03
C GLU A 247 10.83 1.76 1.44
N GLU A 248 11.62 1.52 0.39
CA GLU A 248 12.44 2.54 -0.28
C GLU A 248 11.63 3.65 -0.96
N LYS A 249 10.39 3.34 -1.38
CA LYS A 249 9.50 4.31 -2.03
C LYS A 249 8.51 4.95 -1.06
N CYS A 250 8.33 4.38 0.13
CA CYS A 250 7.31 4.82 1.07
C CYS A 250 7.85 5.84 2.07
N ARG A 251 7.03 6.83 2.38
CA ARG A 251 7.22 7.79 3.46
C ARG A 251 5.99 7.81 4.35
N ILE A 252 6.18 7.82 5.65
CA ILE A 252 5.08 7.81 6.61
C ILE A 252 4.73 9.23 7.02
N VAL A 253 3.50 9.63 6.72
CA VAL A 253 2.93 10.89 7.21
C VAL A 253 2.45 10.70 8.65
N THR A 254 2.81 11.63 9.52
CA THR A 254 2.38 11.66 10.92
C THR A 254 1.63 12.95 11.21
N TYR A 255 0.62 12.90 12.08
CA TYR A 255 -0.26 14.03 12.33
C TYR A 255 0.04 14.78 13.64
N GLY A 256 1.13 14.41 14.33
CA GLY A 256 1.48 15.00 15.64
C GLY A 256 0.61 14.48 16.78
N GLU A 257 0.84 15.04 17.98
CA GLU A 257 0.06 14.67 19.15
C GLU A 257 -1.37 15.20 19.07
N GLY A 258 -2.35 14.36 19.40
CA GLY A 258 -3.76 14.72 19.48
C GLY A 258 -4.56 14.62 18.18
N CYS A 259 -3.92 14.33 17.05
CA CYS A 259 -4.61 14.11 15.77
C CYS A 259 -4.38 12.66 15.30
N LYS A 260 -5.46 11.96 14.94
CA LYS A 260 -5.40 10.58 14.47
C LYS A 260 -5.43 10.44 12.96
N ASP A 261 -5.95 11.44 12.26
CA ASP A 261 -6.15 11.45 10.81
C ASP A 261 -5.91 12.84 10.22
N ALA A 262 -5.89 12.93 8.89
CA ALA A 262 -5.62 14.19 8.19
C ALA A 262 -6.73 15.22 8.39
N ASN A 263 -7.99 14.77 8.53
CA ASN A 263 -9.09 15.70 8.74
C ASN A 263 -9.04 16.35 10.13
N GLU A 264 -8.67 15.61 11.17
CA GLU A 264 -8.45 16.16 12.51
C GLU A 264 -7.30 17.19 12.51
N LEU A 265 -6.20 16.92 11.79
CA LEU A 265 -5.10 17.87 11.67
C LEU A 265 -5.53 19.15 10.93
N LEU A 266 -6.27 19.01 9.81
CA LEU A 266 -6.83 20.15 9.08
C LEU A 266 -7.70 21.01 10.00
N MET A 267 -8.59 20.37 10.73
CA MET A 267 -9.55 21.04 11.63
C MET A 267 -8.88 21.77 12.79
N SER A 268 -7.83 21.20 13.35
CA SER A 268 -7.16 21.76 14.55
C SER A 268 -6.08 22.78 14.23
N GLN A 269 -5.34 22.61 13.11
CA GLN A 269 -4.14 23.38 12.81
C GLN A 269 -4.12 23.98 11.40
N GLY A 270 -5.11 23.65 10.56
CA GLY A 270 -5.25 24.21 9.21
C GLY A 270 -4.44 23.52 8.14
N ALA A 271 -4.55 24.02 6.91
CA ALA A 271 -3.97 23.42 5.72
C ALA A 271 -2.42 23.39 5.73
N ASP A 272 -1.79 24.42 6.28
CA ASP A 272 -0.33 24.50 6.35
C ASP A 272 0.28 23.38 7.18
N ALA A 273 -0.41 22.91 8.23
CA ALA A 273 0.03 21.79 9.04
C ALA A 273 0.05 20.47 8.25
N LEU A 274 -0.90 20.26 7.32
CA LEU A 274 -0.87 19.12 6.40
C LEU A 274 0.31 19.22 5.42
N CYS A 275 0.61 20.41 4.91
CA CYS A 275 1.79 20.63 4.07
C CYS A 275 3.08 20.27 4.83
N GLN A 276 3.17 20.71 6.09
CA GLN A 276 4.32 20.39 6.94
C GLN A 276 4.40 18.89 7.24
N ALA A 277 3.28 18.22 7.56
CA ALA A 277 3.24 16.78 7.81
C ALA A 277 3.74 15.95 6.61
N VAL A 278 3.45 16.40 5.38
CA VAL A 278 3.99 15.75 4.17
C VAL A 278 5.48 16.06 3.99
N ALA A 279 5.91 17.30 4.24
CA ALA A 279 7.32 17.69 4.13
C ALA A 279 8.21 16.98 5.15
N GLU A 280 7.68 16.68 6.34
CA GLU A 280 8.36 15.99 7.44
C GLU A 280 8.07 14.47 7.46
N ALA A 281 7.46 13.93 6.40
CA ALA A 281 7.12 12.52 6.32
C ALA A 281 8.38 11.64 6.46
N GLN A 282 8.30 10.64 7.33
CA GLN A 282 9.42 9.85 7.77
C GLN A 282 9.77 8.75 6.76
N GLU A 283 11.04 8.61 6.48
CA GLU A 283 11.58 7.46 5.76
C GLU A 283 11.45 6.20 6.62
N ILE A 284 11.28 5.07 5.97
CA ILE A 284 11.27 3.77 6.64
C ILE A 284 12.72 3.28 6.65
N PRO A 285 13.29 2.99 7.84
CA PRO A 285 14.66 2.46 7.91
C PRO A 285 14.77 1.13 7.16
N LEU A 286 15.69 1.06 6.20
CA LEU A 286 15.96 -0.18 5.46
C LEU A 286 16.93 -1.05 6.26
N GLU A 287 16.60 -2.34 6.40
CA GLU A 287 17.47 -3.29 7.10
C GLU A 287 18.85 -3.35 6.43
N GLY A 288 19.91 -3.14 7.23
CA GLY A 288 21.29 -3.14 6.74
C GLY A 288 21.77 -1.86 6.05
N VAL A 289 20.91 -0.83 5.93
CA VAL A 289 21.27 0.49 5.42
C VAL A 289 21.35 1.46 6.59
N PHE A 290 22.54 2.05 6.79
CA PHE A 290 22.80 3.00 7.86
C PHE A 290 23.13 4.37 7.27
N THR A 291 22.55 5.40 7.84
CA THR A 291 22.93 6.80 7.54
C THR A 291 24.19 7.17 8.31
N ALA A 292 24.85 8.26 7.90
CA ALA A 292 26.00 8.79 8.66
C ALA A 292 25.61 9.19 10.10
N SER A 293 24.34 9.53 10.33
CA SER A 293 23.83 9.85 11.67
C SER A 293 23.72 8.60 12.56
N ASP A 294 23.32 7.48 11.99
CA ASP A 294 23.13 6.21 12.74
C ASP A 294 24.43 5.66 13.28
N VAL A 295 25.54 5.91 12.57
CA VAL A 295 26.88 5.44 12.95
C VAL A 295 27.74 6.52 13.64
N ARG A 296 27.20 7.74 13.80
CA ARG A 296 27.95 8.88 14.34
C ARG A 296 28.53 8.61 15.73
N GLU A 297 27.69 8.15 16.67
CA GLU A 297 28.11 7.88 18.05
C GLU A 297 29.21 6.79 18.12
N GLU A 298 29.10 5.79 17.25
CA GLU A 298 30.11 4.74 17.16
C GLU A 298 31.43 5.26 16.56
N LEU A 299 31.36 6.10 15.52
CA LEU A 299 32.51 6.74 14.93
C LEU A 299 33.19 7.71 15.91
N GLU A 300 32.44 8.52 16.65
CA GLU A 300 32.96 9.41 17.69
C GLU A 300 33.63 8.60 18.81
N ARG A 301 33.01 7.51 19.25
CA ARG A 301 33.59 6.58 20.23
C ARG A 301 34.90 5.95 19.74
N LEU A 302 34.94 5.52 18.47
CA LEU A 302 36.13 4.96 17.84
C LEU A 302 37.25 6.02 17.70
N PHE A 303 36.87 7.26 17.37
CA PHE A 303 37.81 8.36 17.27
C PHE A 303 38.42 8.75 18.63
N GLU A 304 37.60 8.80 19.69
CA GLU A 304 38.06 9.17 21.03
C GLU A 304 38.80 8.06 21.75
N LYS A 305 38.34 6.81 21.65
CA LYS A 305 38.85 5.67 22.45
C LYS A 305 39.71 4.70 21.65
N GLY A 306 39.76 4.84 20.32
CA GLY A 306 40.37 3.88 19.43
C GLY A 306 39.62 2.56 19.35
N LEU A 307 40.14 1.62 18.57
CA LEU A 307 39.63 0.25 18.53
C LEU A 307 39.75 -0.43 19.87
N GLN A 308 38.74 -1.15 20.31
CA GLN A 308 38.83 -1.98 21.51
C GLN A 308 39.91 -3.04 21.32
N LYS A 309 40.79 -3.18 22.32
CA LYS A 309 41.77 -4.25 22.29
C LYS A 309 41.03 -5.59 22.42
N GLY A 310 41.16 -6.42 21.42
CA GLY A 310 40.64 -7.79 21.43
C GLY A 310 41.38 -8.68 22.44
N ALA A 311 41.05 -9.97 22.44
CA ALA A 311 41.71 -10.95 23.34
C ALA A 311 43.21 -11.04 23.07
N VAL A 312 43.98 -10.98 24.13
CA VAL A 312 45.44 -11.07 24.08
C VAL A 312 45.86 -12.52 23.87
N LEU A 313 46.71 -12.77 22.88
CA LEU A 313 47.15 -14.11 22.51
C LEU A 313 48.21 -14.73 23.46
N LYS A 314 48.74 -13.93 24.42
CA LYS A 314 49.83 -14.31 25.33
C LYS A 314 51.12 -14.75 24.58
N MET A 315 51.44 -14.03 23.51
CA MET A 315 52.60 -14.29 22.65
C MET A 315 53.77 -13.32 22.91
N GLY A 316 53.82 -12.69 24.10
CA GLY A 316 54.88 -11.77 24.50
C GLY A 316 54.82 -10.42 23.77
N GLU A 317 55.91 -10.02 23.14
CA GLU A 317 55.98 -8.69 22.47
C GLU A 317 54.97 -8.50 21.33
N LEU A 318 54.46 -9.60 20.75
CA LEU A 318 53.43 -9.55 19.70
C LEU A 318 52.06 -9.13 20.24
N ASP A 319 51.81 -9.27 21.53
CA ASP A 319 50.54 -8.87 22.16
C ASP A 319 50.26 -7.35 22.07
N GLY A 320 51.31 -6.55 21.82
CA GLY A 320 51.20 -5.13 21.58
C GLY A 320 50.81 -4.77 20.16
N LEU A 321 50.95 -5.70 19.21
CA LEU A 321 50.72 -5.49 17.78
C LEU A 321 49.50 -6.23 17.26
N LEU A 322 49.07 -7.32 17.91
CA LEU A 322 47.99 -8.18 17.47
C LEU A 322 47.01 -8.44 18.60
N SER A 323 45.73 -8.33 18.27
CA SER A 323 44.64 -8.78 19.14
C SER A 323 43.56 -9.49 18.31
N LEU A 324 42.89 -10.48 18.90
CA LEU A 324 41.82 -11.19 18.24
C LEU A 324 40.47 -10.66 18.70
N GLU A 325 39.60 -10.30 17.76
CA GLU A 325 38.21 -9.97 18.03
C GLU A 325 37.32 -11.14 17.63
N VAL A 326 36.38 -11.51 18.50
CA VAL A 326 35.48 -12.64 18.25
C VAL A 326 34.29 -12.10 17.44
N GLY A 327 34.07 -12.68 16.27
CA GLY A 327 32.88 -12.35 15.44
C GLY A 327 33.15 -11.67 14.09
N HIS A 328 34.40 -11.62 13.66
CA HIS A 328 34.77 -11.16 12.30
C HIS A 328 35.48 -12.28 11.54
#